data_9eec86979a9fe71eb80502d0f82712b3
#
_entry.id   9eec86979a9fe71eb80502d0f82712b3
#
_cell.length_a   1.000
_cell.length_b   1.000
_cell.length_c   1.000
_cell.angle_alpha   90.00
_cell.angle_beta   90.00
_cell.angle_gamma   90.00
#
_symmetry.space_group_name_H-M   'P 1'
#
loop_
_entity.id
_entity.type
_entity.pdbx_description
1 polymer ?
#
loop_
_entity_poly.entity_id
_entity_poly.type
_entity_poly.pdbx_seq_one_letter_code
_entity_poly.pdbx_strand_id
1 'polypeptide(L)'
;MRGYGALITTYGVGELSAMNAIAGSLAENVPVISIVGVPATKTIENKTCVHHNFQDVDYHACYEAHKHVTAAAAFLTRDNAKMEIDRVLKTFVKERKPVYIAVPLDIAKMEISDKEVSYDWISDEETLRLVSNKIAAKINNAQKPVILGDLLVKRFDSRIEYKEFVEKTRIPTTNFLMGTNLIDMDYDLYLGGYYAGFENPTAEKYVNETDCLIAVGPVYTCLLYTSPSPRDRG
;
A
#
# COMPACT_ATOMS: atom_id res chain seq x y z
N MET A 1 11.07 6.68 -1.64
CA MET A 1 10.08 7.74 -1.92
C MET A 1 9.26 7.90 -0.64
N ARG A 2 9.21 9.10 -0.10
CA ARG A 2 8.44 9.44 1.10
C ARG A 2 7.31 10.36 0.67
N GLY A 3 6.09 10.11 1.12
CA GLY A 3 4.93 10.95 0.88
C GLY A 3 3.96 10.38 -0.15
N TYR A 4 3.10 11.25 -0.64
CA TYR A 4 2.02 10.95 -1.58
C TYR A 4 2.34 11.46 -2.97
N GLY A 5 1.94 10.72 -4.00
CA GLY A 5 2.02 11.14 -5.40
C GLY A 5 0.65 11.54 -5.95
N ALA A 6 0.64 12.40 -6.96
CA ALA A 6 -0.56 12.68 -7.75
C ALA A 6 -0.19 12.70 -9.23
N LEU A 7 -1.10 12.20 -10.06
CA LEU A 7 -1.00 12.18 -11.51
C LEU A 7 -2.31 12.70 -12.09
N ILE A 8 -2.22 13.61 -13.05
CA ILE A 8 -3.38 14.10 -13.78
C ILE A 8 -3.23 13.73 -15.24
N THR A 9 -4.23 13.07 -15.81
CA THR A 9 -4.24 12.66 -17.22
C THR A 9 -5.56 13.03 -17.89
N THR A 10 -5.56 13.02 -19.23
CA THR A 10 -6.81 12.97 -19.99
C THR A 10 -7.37 11.56 -19.97
N TYR A 11 -8.67 11.42 -20.20
CA TYR A 11 -9.35 10.12 -20.35
C TYR A 11 -8.83 9.32 -21.54
N GLY A 12 -9.18 8.06 -21.56
CA GLY A 12 -8.82 7.13 -22.64
C GLY A 12 -7.30 6.95 -22.75
N VAL A 13 -6.69 7.47 -23.78
CA VAL A 13 -5.26 7.25 -24.09
C VAL A 13 -4.31 7.70 -23.00
N GLY A 14 -4.62 8.79 -22.27
CA GLY A 14 -3.76 9.30 -21.20
C GLY A 14 -3.78 8.39 -19.97
N GLU A 15 -4.97 8.05 -19.50
CA GLU A 15 -5.13 7.20 -18.32
C GLU A 15 -4.69 5.76 -18.57
N LEU A 16 -4.97 5.19 -19.76
CA LEU A 16 -4.52 3.85 -20.12
C LEU A 16 -2.99 3.76 -20.22
N SER A 17 -2.33 4.82 -20.70
CA SER A 17 -0.87 4.91 -20.69
C SER A 17 -0.28 4.88 -19.28
N ALA A 18 -0.99 5.41 -18.30
CA ALA A 18 -0.57 5.43 -16.90
C ALA A 18 -0.92 4.13 -16.15
N MET A 19 -1.89 3.35 -16.63
CA MET A 19 -2.47 2.20 -15.92
C MET A 19 -1.42 1.18 -15.48
N ASN A 20 -0.43 0.90 -16.31
CA ASN A 20 0.62 -0.06 -15.98
C ASN A 20 1.44 0.38 -14.74
N ALA A 21 1.78 1.68 -14.67
CA ALA A 21 2.49 2.24 -13.52
C ALA A 21 1.59 2.29 -12.26
N ILE A 22 0.29 2.54 -12.42
CA ILE A 22 -0.69 2.49 -11.31
C ILE A 22 -0.82 1.06 -10.78
N ALA A 23 -0.87 0.05 -11.65
CA ALA A 23 -0.90 -1.36 -11.24
C ALA A 23 0.38 -1.74 -10.46
N GLY A 24 1.55 -1.31 -10.91
CA GLY A 24 2.81 -1.47 -10.17
C GLY A 24 2.77 -0.76 -8.81
N SER A 25 2.18 0.43 -8.75
CA SER A 25 1.98 1.15 -7.49
C SER A 25 1.05 0.41 -6.53
N LEU A 26 0.01 -0.27 -7.04
CA LEU A 26 -0.86 -1.12 -6.22
C LEU A 26 -0.09 -2.31 -5.64
N ALA A 27 0.70 -2.99 -6.47
CA ALA A 27 1.49 -4.15 -6.05
C ALA A 27 2.51 -3.82 -4.95
N GLU A 28 3.09 -2.61 -5.01
CA GLU A 28 4.13 -2.18 -4.07
C GLU A 28 3.65 -1.25 -2.94
N ASN A 29 2.35 -1.07 -2.77
CA ASN A 29 1.79 -0.14 -1.77
C ASN A 29 2.38 1.28 -1.91
N VAL A 30 2.42 1.82 -3.13
CA VAL A 30 2.84 3.19 -3.42
C VAL A 30 1.59 4.07 -3.54
N PRO A 31 1.38 5.02 -2.62
CA PRO A 31 0.18 5.85 -2.65
C PRO A 31 0.26 6.92 -3.76
N VAL A 32 -0.56 6.75 -4.79
CA VAL A 32 -0.70 7.67 -5.92
C VAL A 32 -2.18 7.98 -6.16
N ILE A 33 -2.52 9.25 -6.27
CA ILE A 33 -3.87 9.67 -6.69
C ILE A 33 -3.86 9.87 -8.20
N SER A 34 -4.57 9.01 -8.94
CA SER A 34 -4.78 9.17 -10.38
C SER A 34 -6.05 9.99 -10.61
N ILE A 35 -5.90 11.19 -11.12
CA ILE A 35 -7.00 12.10 -11.43
C ILE A 35 -7.15 12.16 -12.95
N VAL A 36 -8.33 11.83 -13.44
CA VAL A 36 -8.60 11.77 -14.89
C VAL A 36 -9.67 12.77 -15.27
N GLY A 37 -9.30 13.73 -16.12
CA GLY A 37 -10.26 14.66 -16.70
C GLY A 37 -11.06 13.96 -17.80
N VAL A 38 -12.39 13.88 -17.64
CA VAL A 38 -13.30 13.29 -18.63
C VAL A 38 -14.23 14.37 -19.23
N PRO A 39 -14.90 14.11 -20.38
CA PRO A 39 -15.81 15.05 -20.98
C PRO A 39 -16.91 15.49 -20.01
N ALA A 40 -17.56 16.64 -20.32
CA ALA A 40 -18.67 17.14 -19.52
C ALA A 40 -19.82 16.11 -19.45
N THR A 41 -20.56 16.10 -18.35
CA THR A 41 -21.66 15.18 -18.08
C THR A 41 -22.62 15.03 -19.25
N LYS A 42 -23.05 16.14 -19.87
CA LYS A 42 -23.95 16.12 -21.03
C LYS A 42 -23.35 15.40 -22.26
N THR A 43 -22.04 15.49 -22.46
CA THR A 43 -21.35 14.77 -23.56
C THR A 43 -21.40 13.26 -23.35
N ILE A 44 -21.20 12.85 -22.10
CA ILE A 44 -21.24 11.45 -21.68
C ILE A 44 -22.66 10.89 -21.79
N GLU A 45 -23.67 11.57 -21.27
CA GLU A 45 -25.07 11.17 -21.31
C GLU A 45 -25.60 11.02 -22.74
N ASN A 46 -25.25 11.98 -23.61
CA ASN A 46 -25.63 11.96 -25.01
C ASN A 46 -24.83 10.95 -25.86
N LYS A 47 -23.87 10.27 -25.26
CA LYS A 47 -22.97 9.37 -25.99
C LYS A 47 -22.35 10.02 -27.22
N THR A 48 -21.95 11.28 -27.09
CA THR A 48 -21.34 12.04 -28.19
C THR A 48 -19.94 11.48 -28.45
N CYS A 49 -19.67 11.02 -29.66
CA CYS A 49 -18.34 10.53 -30.04
C CYS A 49 -17.35 11.71 -30.08
N VAL A 50 -16.37 11.71 -29.19
CA VAL A 50 -15.27 12.68 -29.15
C VAL A 50 -13.94 11.93 -29.21
N HIS A 51 -12.84 12.66 -29.47
CA HIS A 51 -11.50 12.06 -29.52
C HIS A 51 -11.12 11.37 -28.19
N HIS A 52 -10.14 10.49 -28.23
CA HIS A 52 -9.61 9.72 -27.10
C HIS A 52 -10.56 8.67 -26.49
N ASN A 53 -11.74 8.46 -27.09
CA ASN A 53 -12.67 7.43 -26.66
C ASN A 53 -12.70 6.25 -27.64
N PHE A 54 -13.23 5.11 -27.19
CA PHE A 54 -13.55 3.99 -28.08
C PHE A 54 -14.78 4.31 -28.94
N GLN A 55 -14.89 3.67 -30.10
CA GLN A 55 -15.99 3.95 -31.03
C GLN A 55 -17.37 3.57 -30.48
N ASP A 56 -17.44 2.74 -29.45
CA ASP A 56 -18.65 2.36 -28.73
C ASP A 56 -19.17 3.43 -27.79
N VAL A 57 -18.39 4.52 -27.60
CA VAL A 57 -18.72 5.67 -26.73
C VAL A 57 -19.02 5.28 -25.28
N ASP A 58 -18.42 4.21 -24.77
CA ASP A 58 -18.44 3.86 -23.35
C ASP A 58 -17.40 4.67 -22.58
N TYR A 59 -17.83 5.75 -21.96
CA TYR A 59 -16.98 6.61 -21.11
C TYR A 59 -16.61 5.99 -19.77
N HIS A 60 -17.19 4.86 -19.40
CA HIS A 60 -16.91 4.17 -18.15
C HIS A 60 -15.92 3.01 -18.29
N ALA A 61 -15.62 2.56 -19.51
CA ALA A 61 -14.76 1.41 -19.75
C ALA A 61 -13.40 1.53 -19.05
N CYS A 62 -12.74 2.70 -19.15
CA CYS A 62 -11.45 2.93 -18.48
C CYS A 62 -11.58 3.01 -16.95
N TYR A 63 -12.64 3.63 -16.45
CA TYR A 63 -12.97 3.64 -15.02
C TYR A 63 -13.16 2.23 -14.46
N GLU A 64 -13.93 1.38 -15.16
CA GLU A 64 -14.13 -0.02 -14.78
C GLU A 64 -12.80 -0.79 -14.75
N ALA A 65 -11.92 -0.58 -15.73
CA ALA A 65 -10.61 -1.19 -15.76
C ALA A 65 -9.74 -0.74 -14.56
N HIS A 66 -9.77 0.55 -14.19
CA HIS A 66 -9.01 1.09 -13.06
C HIS A 66 -9.48 0.56 -11.71
N LYS A 67 -10.73 0.12 -11.56
CA LYS A 67 -11.23 -0.52 -10.32
C LYS A 67 -10.43 -1.77 -9.95
N HIS A 68 -9.83 -2.43 -10.91
CA HIS A 68 -9.02 -3.65 -10.68
C HIS A 68 -7.57 -3.37 -10.32
N VAL A 69 -7.09 -2.15 -10.53
CA VAL A 69 -5.68 -1.76 -10.30
C VAL A 69 -5.53 -0.62 -9.30
N THR A 70 -6.60 -0.31 -8.55
CA THR A 70 -6.60 0.71 -7.50
C THR A 70 -7.35 0.22 -6.25
N ALA A 71 -7.01 0.78 -5.09
CA ALA A 71 -7.68 0.44 -3.83
C ALA A 71 -9.10 1.05 -3.74
N ALA A 72 -9.31 2.18 -4.40
CA ALA A 72 -10.62 2.79 -4.57
C ALA A 72 -10.66 3.58 -5.87
N ALA A 73 -11.82 3.57 -6.52
CA ALA A 73 -12.09 4.35 -7.72
C ALA A 73 -13.42 5.08 -7.59
N ALA A 74 -13.50 6.28 -8.15
CA ALA A 74 -14.72 7.06 -8.24
C ALA A 74 -14.88 7.68 -9.62
N PHE A 75 -16.12 7.71 -10.11
CA PHE A 75 -16.55 8.54 -11.23
C PHE A 75 -17.47 9.62 -10.67
N LEU A 76 -17.03 10.87 -10.73
CA LEU A 76 -17.74 11.95 -10.07
C LEU A 76 -18.99 12.39 -10.83
N THR A 77 -20.02 12.68 -10.06
CA THR A 77 -21.26 13.33 -10.52
C THR A 77 -21.55 14.54 -9.62
N ARG A 78 -22.54 15.34 -9.99
CA ARG A 78 -22.98 16.46 -9.16
C ARG A 78 -23.36 16.03 -7.74
N ASP A 79 -24.03 14.89 -7.63
CA ASP A 79 -24.64 14.44 -6.38
C ASP A 79 -23.66 13.66 -5.48
N ASN A 80 -22.64 13.02 -6.08
CA ASN A 80 -21.74 12.16 -5.33
C ASN A 80 -20.34 12.77 -5.08
N ALA A 81 -19.98 13.86 -5.73
CA ALA A 81 -18.60 14.34 -5.82
C ALA A 81 -17.92 14.45 -4.44
N LYS A 82 -18.54 15.14 -3.48
CA LYS A 82 -17.95 15.30 -2.15
C LYS A 82 -17.79 13.97 -1.41
N MET A 83 -18.84 13.17 -1.38
CA MET A 83 -18.83 11.87 -0.67
C MET A 83 -17.79 10.91 -1.26
N GLU A 84 -17.71 10.85 -2.59
CA GLU A 84 -16.78 9.96 -3.28
C GLU A 84 -15.31 10.42 -3.15
N ILE A 85 -15.05 11.73 -3.21
CA ILE A 85 -13.72 12.28 -2.94
C ILE A 85 -13.29 11.90 -1.51
N ASP A 86 -14.14 12.14 -0.51
CA ASP A 86 -13.85 11.82 0.88
C ASP A 86 -13.60 10.30 1.07
N ARG A 87 -14.42 9.45 0.46
CA ARG A 87 -14.27 7.99 0.50
C ARG A 87 -12.94 7.54 -0.09
N VAL A 88 -12.62 8.03 -1.28
CA VAL A 88 -11.40 7.66 -2.01
C VAL A 88 -10.15 8.14 -1.25
N LEU A 89 -10.15 9.38 -0.76
CA LEU A 89 -9.02 9.92 -0.01
C LEU A 89 -8.83 9.23 1.36
N LYS A 90 -9.91 8.85 2.05
CA LYS A 90 -9.81 8.02 3.27
C LYS A 90 -9.16 6.66 2.98
N THR A 91 -9.56 6.00 1.90
CA THR A 91 -8.96 4.74 1.48
C THR A 91 -7.48 4.93 1.13
N PHE A 92 -7.15 5.98 0.39
CA PHE A 92 -5.79 6.34 0.00
C PHE A 92 -4.85 6.50 1.21
N VAL A 93 -5.28 7.27 2.21
CA VAL A 93 -4.48 7.50 3.42
C VAL A 93 -4.35 6.23 4.26
N LYS A 94 -5.46 5.50 4.42
CA LYS A 94 -5.52 4.28 5.24
C LYS A 94 -4.70 3.13 4.67
N GLU A 95 -4.84 2.87 3.37
CA GLU A 95 -4.25 1.67 2.76
C GLU A 95 -2.87 1.90 2.15
N ARG A 96 -2.48 3.17 1.96
CA ARG A 96 -1.21 3.54 1.30
C ARG A 96 -1.09 2.91 -0.09
N LYS A 97 -2.18 2.94 -0.86
CA LYS A 97 -2.30 2.35 -2.19
C LYS A 97 -2.80 3.38 -3.20
N PRO A 98 -2.62 3.15 -4.50
CA PRO A 98 -3.13 4.06 -5.51
C PRO A 98 -4.67 4.08 -5.51
N VAL A 99 -5.21 5.24 -5.86
CA VAL A 99 -6.64 5.48 -6.02
C VAL A 99 -6.91 6.23 -7.31
N TYR A 100 -8.15 6.19 -7.80
CA TYR A 100 -8.56 6.76 -9.07
C TYR A 100 -9.79 7.66 -8.91
N ILE A 101 -9.78 8.82 -9.58
CA ILE A 101 -10.92 9.75 -9.60
C ILE A 101 -11.11 10.26 -11.04
N ALA A 102 -12.21 9.89 -11.68
CA ALA A 102 -12.67 10.50 -12.94
C ALA A 102 -13.48 11.75 -12.65
N VAL A 103 -13.06 12.87 -13.23
CA VAL A 103 -13.64 14.20 -12.98
C VAL A 103 -14.20 14.77 -14.27
N PRO A 104 -15.54 14.79 -14.45
CA PRO A 104 -16.16 15.49 -15.57
C PRO A 104 -15.86 17.00 -15.55
N LEU A 105 -15.66 17.58 -16.73
CA LEU A 105 -15.21 18.97 -16.89
C LEU A 105 -16.15 20.01 -16.21
N ASP A 106 -17.45 19.77 -16.25
CA ASP A 106 -18.45 20.60 -15.59
C ASP A 106 -18.47 20.41 -14.07
N ILE A 107 -18.20 19.19 -13.59
CA ILE A 107 -18.09 18.89 -12.16
C ILE A 107 -16.83 19.54 -11.56
N ALA A 108 -15.71 19.56 -12.30
CA ALA A 108 -14.47 20.21 -11.87
C ALA A 108 -14.63 21.72 -11.57
N LYS A 109 -15.69 22.35 -12.09
CA LYS A 109 -15.98 23.78 -11.91
C LYS A 109 -17.05 24.06 -10.84
N MET A 110 -17.56 23.01 -10.20
CA MET A 110 -18.60 23.18 -9.16
C MET A 110 -17.99 23.67 -7.85
N GLU A 111 -18.72 24.53 -7.19
CA GLU A 111 -18.49 24.85 -5.79
C GLU A 111 -18.96 23.69 -4.92
N ILE A 112 -18.10 23.25 -4.00
CA ILE A 112 -18.40 22.24 -2.99
C ILE A 112 -18.18 22.83 -1.59
N SER A 113 -18.85 22.28 -0.59
CA SER A 113 -18.72 22.77 0.78
C SER A 113 -17.34 22.50 1.35
N ASP A 114 -16.75 23.51 1.99
CA ASP A 114 -15.39 23.56 2.56
C ASP A 114 -15.26 22.85 3.92
N LYS A 115 -16.13 21.92 4.27
CA LYS A 115 -15.94 21.21 5.53
C LYS A 115 -14.66 20.39 5.46
N GLU A 116 -13.70 20.76 6.32
CA GLU A 116 -12.50 19.94 6.51
C GLU A 116 -12.91 18.53 6.94
N VAL A 117 -12.29 17.56 6.31
CA VAL A 117 -12.42 16.15 6.68
C VAL A 117 -11.07 15.70 7.19
N SER A 118 -11.01 15.30 8.46
CA SER A 118 -9.81 14.64 8.98
C SER A 118 -9.71 13.25 8.39
N TYR A 119 -8.54 12.94 7.89
CA TYR A 119 -8.18 11.60 7.38
C TYR A 119 -7.30 10.84 8.37
N ASP A 120 -7.13 11.36 9.59
CA ASP A 120 -6.31 10.73 10.61
C ASP A 120 -6.92 9.40 11.05
N TRP A 121 -6.07 8.43 11.20
CA TRP A 121 -6.45 7.12 11.70
C TRP A 121 -6.10 7.04 13.19
N ILE A 122 -7.11 6.99 14.03
CA ILE A 122 -6.94 6.83 15.47
C ILE A 122 -7.23 5.37 15.83
N SER A 123 -6.24 4.70 16.40
CA SER A 123 -6.43 3.35 16.93
C SER A 123 -7.23 3.40 18.23
N ASP A 124 -8.06 2.38 18.45
CA ASP A 124 -8.69 2.20 19.75
C ASP A 124 -7.63 1.84 20.81
N GLU A 125 -7.49 2.68 21.83
CA GLU A 125 -6.43 2.56 22.85
C GLU A 125 -6.50 1.25 23.64
N GLU A 126 -7.70 0.77 23.94
CA GLU A 126 -7.88 -0.48 24.68
C GLU A 126 -7.43 -1.67 23.84
N THR A 127 -7.87 -1.74 22.59
CA THR A 127 -7.44 -2.77 21.64
C THR A 127 -5.95 -2.73 21.41
N LEU A 128 -5.36 -1.53 21.25
CA LEU A 128 -3.92 -1.37 21.07
C LEU A 128 -3.15 -1.92 22.27
N ARG A 129 -3.58 -1.59 23.49
CA ARG A 129 -2.97 -2.09 24.74
C ARG A 129 -3.07 -3.60 24.86
N LEU A 130 -4.23 -4.18 24.57
CA LEU A 130 -4.43 -5.64 24.61
C LEU A 130 -3.53 -6.37 23.61
N VAL A 131 -3.44 -5.86 22.37
CA VAL A 131 -2.61 -6.46 21.33
C VAL A 131 -1.12 -6.33 21.70
N SER A 132 -0.69 -5.15 22.15
CA SER A 132 0.71 -4.91 22.58
C SER A 132 1.12 -5.84 23.71
N ASN A 133 0.28 -6.01 24.73
CA ASN A 133 0.55 -6.93 25.83
C ASN A 133 0.65 -8.40 25.37
N LYS A 134 -0.22 -8.84 24.44
CA LYS A 134 -0.14 -10.19 23.88
C LYS A 134 1.15 -10.42 23.08
N ILE A 135 1.56 -9.43 22.29
CA ILE A 135 2.81 -9.48 21.52
C ILE A 135 4.00 -9.53 22.48
N ALA A 136 4.06 -8.63 23.47
CA ALA A 136 5.12 -8.61 24.45
C ALA A 136 5.25 -9.94 25.23
N ALA A 137 4.12 -10.52 25.64
CA ALA A 137 4.13 -11.82 26.31
C ALA A 137 4.69 -12.94 25.43
N LYS A 138 4.34 -12.96 24.12
CA LYS A 138 4.89 -13.96 23.19
C LYS A 138 6.41 -13.79 23.01
N ILE A 139 6.86 -12.54 22.86
CA ILE A 139 8.29 -12.23 22.70
C ILE A 139 9.07 -12.63 23.97
N ASN A 140 8.57 -12.25 25.15
CA ASN A 140 9.25 -12.54 26.42
C ASN A 140 9.32 -14.02 26.77
N ASN A 141 8.42 -14.85 26.24
CA ASN A 141 8.41 -16.29 26.45
C ASN A 141 9.24 -17.05 25.40
N ALA A 142 9.67 -16.39 24.33
CA ALA A 142 10.46 -17.01 23.28
C ALA A 142 11.93 -17.23 23.70
N GLN A 143 12.50 -18.33 23.24
CA GLN A 143 13.92 -18.65 23.47
C GLN A 143 14.81 -18.19 22.31
N LYS A 144 14.27 -18.17 21.12
CA LYS A 144 14.99 -17.80 19.88
C LYS A 144 14.14 -16.85 19.02
N PRO A 145 13.77 -15.67 19.54
CA PRO A 145 12.98 -14.72 18.74
C PRO A 145 13.83 -14.15 17.59
N VAL A 146 13.18 -13.86 16.46
CA VAL A 146 13.79 -13.17 15.31
C VAL A 146 12.82 -12.11 14.80
N ILE A 147 13.33 -10.91 14.50
CA ILE A 147 12.56 -9.83 13.85
C ILE A 147 12.82 -9.90 12.34
N LEU A 148 11.75 -9.82 11.56
CA LEU A 148 11.79 -9.73 10.10
C LEU A 148 11.05 -8.48 9.66
N GLY A 149 11.80 -7.49 9.15
CA GLY A 149 11.23 -6.25 8.64
C GLY A 149 11.07 -6.25 7.12
N ASP A 150 10.04 -5.55 6.60
CA ASP A 150 9.88 -5.46 5.15
C ASP A 150 9.21 -4.15 4.70
N LEU A 151 8.74 -4.15 3.47
CA LEU A 151 8.27 -3.04 2.67
C LEU A 151 7.29 -2.10 3.40
N LEU A 152 6.30 -2.65 4.09
CA LEU A 152 5.24 -1.84 4.69
C LEU A 152 5.74 -0.94 5.83
N VAL A 153 6.83 -1.31 6.51
CA VAL A 153 7.50 -0.41 7.47
C VAL A 153 7.87 0.92 6.80
N LYS A 154 8.37 0.87 5.56
CA LYS A 154 8.70 2.07 4.78
C LYS A 154 7.46 2.78 4.25
N ARG A 155 6.45 2.03 3.80
CA ARG A 155 5.23 2.57 3.21
C ARG A 155 4.37 3.30 4.23
N PHE A 156 4.34 2.83 5.47
CA PHE A 156 3.63 3.47 6.58
C PHE A 156 4.48 4.47 7.37
N ASP A 157 5.70 4.77 6.90
CA ASP A 157 6.63 5.72 7.49
C ASP A 157 7.02 5.41 8.96
N SER A 158 7.03 4.12 9.30
CA SER A 158 7.27 3.60 10.66
C SER A 158 8.73 3.13 10.86
N ARG A 159 9.70 3.75 10.14
CA ARG A 159 11.10 3.33 10.21
C ARG A 159 11.75 3.69 11.54
N ILE A 160 11.37 4.82 12.13
CA ILE A 160 11.92 5.28 13.41
C ILE A 160 11.48 4.34 14.50
N GLU A 161 10.19 4.06 14.59
CA GLU A 161 9.60 3.16 15.58
C GLU A 161 10.13 1.73 15.42
N TYR A 162 10.29 1.27 14.17
CA TYR A 162 10.89 -0.03 13.88
C TYR A 162 12.34 -0.11 14.36
N LYS A 163 13.16 0.90 14.08
CA LYS A 163 14.56 0.96 14.52
C LYS A 163 14.64 0.98 16.05
N GLU A 164 13.86 1.82 16.71
CA GLU A 164 13.79 1.84 18.17
C GLU A 164 13.37 0.50 18.77
N PHE A 165 12.40 -0.18 18.17
CA PHE A 165 11.95 -1.49 18.60
C PHE A 165 13.08 -2.52 18.53
N VAL A 166 13.80 -2.58 17.40
CA VAL A 166 14.95 -3.49 17.21
C VAL A 166 16.05 -3.18 18.22
N GLU A 167 16.43 -1.92 18.38
CA GLU A 167 17.51 -1.50 19.29
C GLU A 167 17.17 -1.76 20.75
N LYS A 168 15.93 -1.51 21.18
CA LYS A 168 15.47 -1.73 22.56
C LYS A 168 15.34 -3.21 22.92
N THR A 169 14.87 -4.02 21.97
CA THR A 169 14.67 -5.47 22.23
C THR A 169 15.95 -6.29 22.11
N ARG A 170 16.93 -5.81 21.37
CA ARG A 170 18.18 -6.54 21.10
C ARG A 170 17.94 -7.94 20.51
N ILE A 171 16.87 -8.11 19.76
CA ILE A 171 16.53 -9.34 19.08
C ILE A 171 17.25 -9.37 17.71
N PRO A 172 17.86 -10.51 17.31
CA PRO A 172 18.43 -10.67 15.98
C PRO A 172 17.41 -10.31 14.90
N THR A 173 17.84 -9.52 13.92
CA THR A 173 16.93 -8.97 12.91
C THR A 173 17.38 -9.25 11.49
N THR A 174 16.44 -9.50 10.61
CA THR A 174 16.63 -9.69 9.18
C THR A 174 15.55 -8.93 8.40
N ASN A 175 15.64 -8.89 7.09
CA ASN A 175 14.63 -8.27 6.23
C ASN A 175 14.43 -9.06 4.94
N PHE A 176 13.25 -8.92 4.35
CA PHE A 176 13.03 -9.28 2.95
C PHE A 176 13.66 -8.25 2.02
N LEU A 177 13.75 -8.57 0.72
CA LEU A 177 14.41 -7.75 -0.29
C LEU A 177 13.95 -6.29 -0.28
N MET A 178 12.65 -6.05 -0.19
CA MET A 178 12.08 -4.69 -0.18
C MET A 178 12.27 -3.97 1.17
N GLY A 179 12.62 -4.71 2.23
CA GLY A 179 12.97 -4.20 3.55
C GLY A 179 14.43 -3.77 3.70
N THR A 180 15.25 -3.81 2.65
CA THR A 180 16.65 -3.39 2.69
C THR A 180 16.78 -1.96 3.24
N ASN A 181 17.80 -1.70 4.07
CA ASN A 181 18.05 -0.42 4.74
C ASN A 181 16.98 0.00 5.77
N LEU A 182 16.24 -0.91 6.38
CA LEU A 182 15.43 -0.62 7.57
C LEU A 182 16.29 -0.48 8.82
N ILE A 183 17.38 -1.23 8.89
CA ILE A 183 18.41 -1.20 9.94
C ILE A 183 19.76 -0.94 9.27
N ASP A 184 20.67 -0.32 9.98
CA ASP A 184 22.03 -0.07 9.52
C ASP A 184 22.77 -1.40 9.34
N MET A 185 23.54 -1.53 8.27
CA MET A 185 24.19 -2.79 7.90
C MET A 185 25.30 -3.22 8.89
N ASP A 186 25.80 -2.29 9.68
CA ASP A 186 26.80 -2.48 10.72
C ASP A 186 26.20 -2.73 12.12
N TYR A 187 24.87 -2.81 12.21
CA TYR A 187 24.21 -3.17 13.47
C TYR A 187 24.57 -4.62 13.85
N ASP A 188 25.07 -4.79 15.06
CA ASP A 188 25.69 -6.07 15.52
C ASP A 188 24.76 -7.29 15.52
N LEU A 189 23.45 -7.08 15.57
CA LEU A 189 22.43 -8.14 15.49
C LEU A 189 21.71 -8.19 14.14
N TYR A 190 22.19 -7.48 13.13
CA TYR A 190 21.67 -7.59 11.78
C TYR A 190 22.23 -8.84 11.07
N LEU A 191 21.35 -9.76 10.73
CA LEU A 191 21.69 -11.05 10.12
C LEU A 191 21.88 -10.97 8.59
N GLY A 192 21.65 -9.79 7.99
CA GLY A 192 21.55 -9.64 6.54
C GLY A 192 20.15 -9.94 6.02
N GLY A 193 19.98 -9.88 4.69
CA GLY A 193 18.69 -10.15 4.05
C GLY A 193 18.34 -11.64 4.05
N TYR A 194 17.05 -11.94 4.18
CA TYR A 194 16.48 -13.28 4.07
C TYR A 194 15.54 -13.34 2.86
N TYR A 195 15.95 -14.02 1.79
CA TYR A 195 15.13 -14.21 0.59
C TYR A 195 15.55 -15.48 -0.15
N ALA A 196 14.55 -16.22 -0.66
CA ALA A 196 14.77 -17.46 -1.37
C ALA A 196 15.67 -17.27 -2.61
N GLY A 197 16.61 -18.19 -2.80
CA GLY A 197 17.53 -18.17 -3.93
C GLY A 197 18.78 -17.31 -3.77
N PHE A 198 18.93 -16.61 -2.65
CA PHE A 198 20.16 -15.91 -2.28
C PHE A 198 20.73 -16.56 -1.02
N GLU A 199 21.95 -17.08 -1.12
CA GLU A 199 22.59 -17.77 0.01
C GLU A 199 22.98 -16.77 1.10
N ASN A 200 22.17 -16.71 2.15
CA ASN A 200 22.55 -16.14 3.44
C ASN A 200 22.33 -17.18 4.54
N PRO A 201 23.29 -18.08 4.73
CA PRO A 201 23.14 -19.18 5.69
C PRO A 201 22.86 -18.73 7.12
N THR A 202 23.33 -17.54 7.50
CA THR A 202 23.11 -16.98 8.83
C THR A 202 21.65 -16.61 9.03
N ALA A 203 21.09 -15.78 8.16
CA ALA A 203 19.68 -15.38 8.25
C ALA A 203 18.75 -16.60 8.12
N GLU A 204 19.03 -17.51 7.19
CA GLU A 204 18.27 -18.73 6.98
C GLU A 204 18.27 -19.62 8.24
N LYS A 205 19.41 -19.86 8.87
CA LYS A 205 19.50 -20.61 10.10
C LYS A 205 18.66 -20.02 11.22
N TYR A 206 18.77 -18.71 11.46
CA TYR A 206 18.01 -18.04 12.51
C TYR A 206 16.51 -18.10 12.25
N VAL A 207 16.06 -17.89 11.01
CA VAL A 207 14.63 -17.93 10.65
C VAL A 207 14.09 -19.36 10.73
N ASN A 208 14.86 -20.37 10.34
CA ASN A 208 14.43 -21.78 10.40
C ASN A 208 14.39 -22.34 11.83
N GLU A 209 15.23 -21.84 12.74
CA GLU A 209 15.31 -22.29 14.14
C GLU A 209 14.47 -21.43 15.10
N THR A 210 13.85 -20.36 14.63
CA THR A 210 13.08 -19.44 15.49
C THR A 210 11.84 -20.11 16.07
N ASP A 211 11.56 -19.85 17.35
CA ASP A 211 10.30 -20.20 18.01
C ASP A 211 9.31 -19.02 18.05
N CYS A 212 9.77 -17.82 17.65
CA CYS A 212 8.93 -16.63 17.56
C CYS A 212 9.43 -15.68 16.43
N LEU A 213 8.84 -15.78 15.26
CA LEU A 213 9.10 -14.84 14.17
C LEU A 213 8.22 -13.61 14.30
N ILE A 214 8.84 -12.44 14.51
CA ILE A 214 8.18 -11.15 14.61
C ILE A 214 8.25 -10.47 13.25
N ALA A 215 7.24 -10.71 12.42
CA ALA A 215 7.17 -10.16 11.07
C ALA A 215 6.52 -8.76 11.10
N VAL A 216 7.29 -7.73 10.74
CA VAL A 216 6.86 -6.33 10.75
C VAL A 216 6.74 -5.81 9.32
N GLY A 217 5.53 -5.64 8.85
CA GLY A 217 5.20 -5.12 7.53
C GLY A 217 5.65 -5.99 6.35
N PRO A 218 5.58 -7.33 6.42
CA PRO A 218 5.99 -8.19 5.32
C PRO A 218 4.97 -8.20 4.19
N VAL A 219 5.46 -8.29 2.96
CA VAL A 219 4.67 -8.63 1.78
C VAL A 219 5.15 -9.99 1.29
N TYR A 220 4.35 -11.02 1.55
CA TYR A 220 4.68 -12.38 1.16
C TYR A 220 4.44 -12.58 -0.34
N THR A 221 5.51 -12.91 -1.05
CA THR A 221 5.48 -13.21 -2.50
C THR A 221 5.98 -14.63 -2.76
N CYS A 222 5.92 -15.08 -4.02
CA CYS A 222 6.35 -16.43 -4.42
C CYS A 222 7.78 -16.80 -3.97
N LEU A 223 8.69 -15.83 -3.93
CA LEU A 223 10.06 -16.04 -3.46
C LEU A 223 10.19 -16.31 -1.96
N LEU A 224 9.11 -16.12 -1.21
CA LEU A 224 9.05 -16.26 0.24
C LEU A 224 8.18 -17.45 0.68
N TYR A 225 7.22 -17.85 -0.18
CA TYR A 225 6.36 -19.01 0.04
C TYR A 225 7.04 -20.35 -0.28
N THR A 226 8.05 -20.33 -1.15
CA THR A 226 8.75 -21.55 -1.59
C THR A 226 9.86 -22.01 -0.65
N SER A 227 10.16 -21.25 0.40
CA SER A 227 10.89 -21.79 1.53
C SER A 227 9.95 -22.73 2.30
N PRO A 228 10.23 -24.04 2.40
CA PRO A 228 9.32 -24.95 3.07
C PRO A 228 9.16 -24.50 4.52
N SER A 229 7.92 -24.13 4.87
CA SER A 229 7.54 -23.88 6.25
C SER A 229 7.93 -25.11 7.08
N PRO A 230 8.39 -24.97 8.33
CA PRO A 230 8.58 -26.11 9.23
C PRO A 230 7.33 -27.01 9.35
N ARG A 231 6.13 -26.47 9.04
CA ARG A 231 4.87 -27.22 8.99
C ARG A 231 4.67 -28.04 7.71
N ASP A 232 5.40 -27.73 6.63
CA ASP A 232 5.30 -28.44 5.35
C ASP A 232 6.32 -29.59 5.24
N ARG A 233 7.10 -29.80 6.29
CA ARG A 233 8.04 -30.91 6.45
C ARG A 233 7.48 -32.03 7.33
N GLY A 234 6.14 -32.27 7.21
CA GLY A 234 5.45 -33.35 7.89
C GLY A 234 5.88 -34.74 7.44
#